data_240a667aefbe18444845097142d61b89
#
_entry.id   240a667aefbe18444845097142d61b89
#
_cell.length_a   1.000
_cell.length_b   1.000
_cell.length_c   1.000
_cell.angle_alpha   90.00
_cell.angle_beta   90.00
_cell.angle_gamma   90.00
#
_symmetry.space_group_name_H-M   'P 1'
#
loop_
_entity.id
_entity.type
_entity.pdbx_description
1 polymer ?
#
loop_
_entity_poly.entity_id
_entity_poly.type
_entity_poly.pdbx_seq_one_letter_code
_entity_poly.pdbx_strand_id
1 'polypeptide(L)'
;MTEEKAFSFLPMPDRSSKPRTKGMTMCLDQGLGLKNTEDLLTICAEYVDLWKLGWATTQLQSREIVRKKVELLRSQNISVCNGGTLLELSEHQGKAEELFTELVEIGCDVTEISSGSLDIDSDRVVDLIDCAREKGLRVFCEVGKKMPEADFGAEEYNRLMKKYLSAGAEKVILEARESGVSVGIMDDDGNPQLLRMNDVLEGINPDQVLFESPLKSQQVFFLKQFGPETNLGNIHPTDVISVETLRRGLRGDTIDDFYFVIADRHLNKQGRK
;
A
#
# COMPACT_ATOMS: atom_id res chain seq x y z
N MET A 1 27.85 -0.28 -3.62
CA MET A 1 27.99 0.87 -4.51
C MET A 1 26.64 1.05 -5.17
N THR A 2 25.99 2.20 -4.99
CA THR A 2 24.75 2.50 -5.71
C THR A 2 25.12 2.66 -7.18
N GLU A 3 24.49 1.88 -8.07
CA GLU A 3 24.69 2.02 -9.51
C GLU A 3 24.32 3.43 -9.96
N GLU A 4 25.13 4.01 -10.85
CA GLU A 4 24.88 5.33 -11.42
C GLU A 4 23.62 5.28 -12.28
N LYS A 5 22.65 6.15 -11.99
CA LYS A 5 21.42 6.23 -12.78
C LYS A 5 21.67 6.90 -14.13
N ALA A 6 20.97 6.41 -15.16
CA ALA A 6 20.99 7.07 -16.46
C ALA A 6 20.60 8.56 -16.31
N PHE A 7 21.29 9.41 -17.06
CA PHE A 7 21.08 10.87 -17.04
C PHE A 7 21.26 11.52 -15.65
N SER A 8 22.20 11.00 -14.85
CA SER A 8 22.52 11.48 -13.49
C SER A 8 22.92 12.97 -13.42
N PHE A 9 23.25 13.60 -14.55
CA PHE A 9 23.50 15.02 -14.66
C PHE A 9 22.26 15.91 -14.50
N LEU A 10 21.04 15.32 -14.57
CA LEU A 10 19.79 16.03 -14.30
C LEU A 10 19.42 15.84 -12.82
N PRO A 11 19.37 16.92 -12.03
CA PRO A 11 18.97 16.80 -10.64
C PRO A 11 17.51 16.38 -10.56
N MET A 12 17.23 15.49 -9.58
CA MET A 12 15.87 15.03 -9.28
C MET A 12 15.52 15.39 -7.83
N PRO A 13 14.21 15.62 -7.53
CA PRO A 13 13.74 15.71 -6.15
C PRO A 13 14.17 14.50 -5.31
N ASP A 14 14.51 14.77 -4.05
CA ASP A 14 14.90 13.72 -3.11
C ASP A 14 13.73 12.75 -2.86
N ARG A 15 14.07 11.52 -2.56
CA ARG A 15 13.16 10.44 -2.20
C ARG A 15 13.67 9.74 -0.95
N SER A 16 12.81 9.48 0.00
CA SER A 16 13.17 8.68 1.18
C SER A 16 13.74 7.32 0.78
N SER A 17 14.80 6.89 1.46
CA SER A 17 15.43 5.58 1.24
C SER A 17 14.72 4.48 2.03
N LYS A 18 14.83 3.22 1.58
CA LYS A 18 14.34 2.05 2.32
C LYS A 18 15.19 1.77 3.58
N PRO A 19 14.60 1.22 4.64
CA PRO A 19 13.17 0.94 4.82
C PRO A 19 12.34 2.21 5.04
N ARG A 20 11.20 2.32 4.36
CA ARG A 20 10.31 3.48 4.45
C ARG A 20 9.20 3.24 5.46
N THR A 21 8.84 4.28 6.22
CA THR A 21 7.65 4.31 7.07
C THR A 21 6.56 5.23 6.50
N LYS A 22 6.93 6.07 5.54
CA LYS A 22 6.06 6.94 4.74
C LYS A 22 6.54 6.99 3.30
N GLY A 23 5.67 7.41 2.40
CA GLY A 23 5.95 7.35 0.98
C GLY A 23 6.02 5.92 0.43
N MET A 24 5.40 4.97 1.12
CA MET A 24 5.42 3.56 0.72
C MET A 24 4.69 3.35 -0.59
N THR A 25 5.16 2.39 -1.36
CA THR A 25 4.46 1.83 -2.51
C THR A 25 4.18 0.36 -2.24
N MET A 26 2.89 0.02 -2.13
CA MET A 26 2.42 -1.35 -2.01
C MET A 26 1.96 -1.86 -3.37
N CYS A 27 2.60 -2.91 -3.87
CA CYS A 27 2.19 -3.60 -5.10
C CYS A 27 1.08 -4.61 -4.83
N LEU A 28 0.12 -4.72 -5.75
CA LEU A 28 -0.87 -5.79 -5.79
C LEU A 28 -0.46 -6.83 -6.84
N ASP A 29 0.01 -7.98 -6.38
CA ASP A 29 0.34 -9.12 -7.25
C ASP A 29 -0.89 -10.00 -7.48
N GLN A 30 -1.34 -10.04 -8.70
CA GLN A 30 -2.50 -10.82 -9.14
C GLN A 30 -2.14 -12.25 -9.59
N GLY A 31 -0.96 -12.73 -9.21
CA GLY A 31 -0.50 -14.09 -9.54
C GLY A 31 0.65 -14.13 -10.54
N LEU A 32 1.55 -13.13 -10.52
CA LEU A 32 2.75 -13.13 -11.36
C LEU A 32 3.61 -14.37 -11.11
N GLY A 33 4.16 -14.91 -12.18
CA GLY A 33 5.17 -15.96 -12.12
C GLY A 33 6.50 -15.45 -11.58
N LEU A 34 7.31 -16.35 -11.00
CA LEU A 34 8.58 -16.01 -10.37
C LEU A 34 9.53 -15.23 -11.30
N LYS A 35 9.65 -15.63 -12.56
CA LYS A 35 10.51 -14.94 -13.53
C LYS A 35 10.04 -13.53 -13.85
N ASN A 36 8.74 -13.31 -13.97
CA ASN A 36 8.20 -11.97 -14.19
C ASN A 36 8.44 -11.07 -12.98
N THR A 37 8.32 -11.62 -11.77
CA THR A 37 8.65 -10.91 -10.54
C THR A 37 10.13 -10.52 -10.50
N GLU A 38 11.02 -11.46 -10.82
CA GLU A 38 12.47 -11.23 -10.88
C GLU A 38 12.83 -10.13 -11.89
N ASP A 39 12.27 -10.17 -13.09
CA ASP A 39 12.49 -9.17 -14.14
C ASP A 39 12.05 -7.77 -13.70
N LEU A 40 10.84 -7.66 -13.14
CA LEU A 40 10.34 -6.40 -12.61
C LEU A 40 11.25 -5.83 -11.50
N LEU A 41 11.73 -6.67 -10.60
CA LEU A 41 12.57 -6.24 -9.49
C LEU A 41 13.92 -5.69 -9.96
N THR A 42 14.43 -6.06 -11.14
CA THR A 42 15.67 -5.49 -11.69
C THR A 42 15.60 -3.98 -11.88
N ILE A 43 14.39 -3.42 -12.10
CA ILE A 43 14.19 -2.00 -12.35
C ILE A 43 13.44 -1.27 -11.22
N CYS A 44 12.59 -1.96 -10.45
CA CYS A 44 11.69 -1.30 -9.51
C CYS A 44 11.88 -1.67 -8.03
N ALA A 45 12.77 -2.60 -7.68
CA ALA A 45 12.93 -3.06 -6.30
C ALA A 45 13.19 -1.92 -5.31
N GLU A 46 13.94 -0.89 -5.69
CA GLU A 46 14.22 0.29 -4.86
C GLU A 46 12.95 1.06 -4.46
N TYR A 47 11.90 0.98 -5.28
CA TYR A 47 10.69 1.78 -5.14
C TYR A 47 9.50 1.02 -4.55
N VAL A 48 9.61 -0.29 -4.33
CA VAL A 48 8.58 -1.12 -3.73
C VAL A 48 8.91 -1.36 -2.25
N ASP A 49 7.93 -1.14 -1.37
CA ASP A 49 8.08 -1.31 0.08
C ASP A 49 7.32 -2.52 0.60
N LEU A 50 6.16 -2.80 0.02
CA LEU A 50 5.29 -3.91 0.37
C LEU A 50 4.76 -4.59 -0.89
N TRP A 51 4.72 -5.93 -0.87
CA TRP A 51 4.15 -6.74 -1.94
C TRP A 51 2.99 -7.55 -1.39
N LYS A 52 1.79 -7.19 -1.82
CA LYS A 52 0.56 -7.90 -1.47
C LYS A 52 0.33 -9.05 -2.45
N LEU A 53 0.31 -10.28 -1.93
CA LEU A 53 -0.11 -11.48 -2.67
C LEU A 53 -1.64 -11.43 -2.77
N GLY A 54 -2.14 -10.91 -3.88
CA GLY A 54 -3.52 -10.44 -4.02
C GLY A 54 -4.58 -11.51 -3.79
N TRP A 55 -5.67 -11.10 -3.18
CA TRP A 55 -6.84 -11.93 -2.86
C TRP A 55 -6.46 -13.25 -2.16
N ALA A 56 -6.82 -14.39 -2.74
CA ALA A 56 -6.43 -15.74 -2.33
C ALA A 56 -5.68 -16.46 -3.47
N THR A 57 -5.00 -15.76 -4.37
CA THR A 57 -4.30 -16.34 -5.53
C THR A 57 -3.24 -17.35 -5.14
N THR A 58 -2.68 -17.24 -3.95
CA THR A 58 -1.69 -18.19 -3.42
C THR A 58 -2.24 -19.59 -3.23
N GLN A 59 -3.55 -19.77 -3.00
CA GLN A 59 -4.18 -21.10 -2.92
C GLN A 59 -4.17 -21.85 -4.26
N LEU A 60 -3.98 -21.14 -5.37
CA LEU A 60 -3.89 -21.74 -6.71
C LEU A 60 -2.45 -22.05 -7.12
N GLN A 61 -1.47 -21.79 -6.24
CA GLN A 61 -0.06 -21.97 -6.50
C GLN A 61 0.55 -23.02 -5.58
N SER A 62 1.64 -23.66 -6.01
CA SER A 62 2.35 -24.56 -5.09
C SER A 62 3.03 -23.76 -3.98
N ARG A 63 3.02 -24.29 -2.75
CA ARG A 63 3.67 -23.69 -1.58
C ARG A 63 5.13 -23.31 -1.86
N GLU A 64 5.84 -24.16 -2.57
CA GLU A 64 7.24 -23.96 -2.91
C GLU A 64 7.45 -22.75 -3.85
N ILE A 65 6.56 -22.52 -4.82
CA ILE A 65 6.63 -21.35 -5.70
C ILE A 65 6.35 -20.08 -4.91
N VAL A 66 5.33 -20.09 -4.05
CA VAL A 66 5.00 -18.94 -3.18
C VAL A 66 6.19 -18.64 -2.26
N ARG A 67 6.77 -19.63 -1.59
CA ARG A 67 7.93 -19.47 -0.71
C ARG A 67 9.13 -18.86 -1.45
N LYS A 68 9.46 -19.35 -2.64
CA LYS A 68 10.56 -18.78 -3.46
C LYS A 68 10.28 -17.33 -3.87
N LYS A 69 9.03 -16.98 -4.18
CA LYS A 69 8.67 -15.60 -4.50
C LYS A 69 8.84 -14.69 -3.27
N VAL A 70 8.37 -15.13 -2.10
CA VAL A 70 8.55 -14.39 -0.84
C VAL A 70 10.04 -14.21 -0.54
N GLU A 71 10.84 -15.26 -0.65
CA GLU A 71 12.29 -15.22 -0.44
C GLU A 71 12.99 -14.22 -1.39
N LEU A 72 12.63 -14.23 -2.67
CA LEU A 72 13.13 -13.26 -3.65
C LEU A 72 12.79 -11.82 -3.28
N LEU A 73 11.53 -11.53 -2.91
CA LEU A 73 11.08 -10.21 -2.51
C LEU A 73 11.79 -9.73 -1.23
N ARG A 74 11.86 -10.60 -0.22
CA ARG A 74 12.54 -10.32 1.05
C ARG A 74 14.03 -10.02 0.87
N SER A 75 14.71 -10.70 -0.07
CA SER A 75 16.11 -10.44 -0.42
C SER A 75 16.36 -9.03 -0.97
N GLN A 76 15.31 -8.38 -1.48
CA GLN A 76 15.32 -6.99 -1.96
C GLN A 76 14.81 -5.97 -0.92
N ASN A 77 14.73 -6.35 0.36
CA ASN A 77 14.15 -5.52 1.43
C ASN A 77 12.70 -5.06 1.10
N ILE A 78 11.90 -5.94 0.51
CA ILE A 78 10.47 -5.74 0.28
C ILE A 78 9.70 -6.58 1.29
N SER A 79 8.82 -5.95 2.05
CA SER A 79 7.88 -6.66 2.93
C SER A 79 6.84 -7.41 2.09
N VAL A 80 6.33 -8.52 2.61
CA VAL A 80 5.34 -9.35 1.89
C VAL A 80 4.17 -9.65 2.80
N CYS A 81 2.95 -9.48 2.28
CA CYS A 81 1.71 -9.83 2.96
C CYS A 81 0.77 -10.66 2.08
N ASN A 82 -0.19 -11.29 2.73
CA ASN A 82 -1.36 -11.88 2.08
C ASN A 82 -2.30 -10.80 1.54
N GLY A 83 -3.20 -11.16 0.62
CA GLY A 83 -4.40 -10.39 0.34
C GLY A 83 -5.47 -10.60 1.41
N GLY A 84 -6.21 -9.56 1.75
CA GLY A 84 -7.22 -9.59 2.81
C GLY A 84 -8.28 -10.67 2.64
N THR A 85 -8.73 -10.93 1.41
CA THR A 85 -9.68 -12.00 1.10
C THR A 85 -9.22 -13.38 1.61
N LEU A 86 -7.92 -13.68 1.56
CA LEU A 86 -7.39 -14.94 2.10
C LEU A 86 -7.59 -15.04 3.61
N LEU A 87 -7.39 -13.94 4.35
CA LEU A 87 -7.67 -13.88 5.78
C LEU A 87 -9.16 -14.07 6.05
N GLU A 88 -10.03 -13.34 5.34
CA GLU A 88 -11.48 -13.43 5.53
C GLU A 88 -11.99 -14.88 5.34
N LEU A 89 -11.51 -15.58 4.31
CA LEU A 89 -11.81 -16.98 4.06
C LEU A 89 -11.27 -17.89 5.17
N SER A 90 -10.08 -17.60 5.68
CA SER A 90 -9.47 -18.38 6.76
C SER A 90 -10.23 -18.18 8.08
N GLU A 91 -10.60 -16.93 8.41
CA GLU A 91 -11.39 -16.64 9.60
C GLU A 91 -12.78 -17.28 9.53
N HIS A 92 -13.45 -17.19 8.39
CA HIS A 92 -14.76 -17.85 8.19
C HIS A 92 -14.71 -19.37 8.42
N GLN A 93 -13.56 -19.99 8.22
CA GLN A 93 -13.32 -21.41 8.46
C GLN A 93 -12.73 -21.71 9.84
N GLY A 94 -12.53 -20.69 10.70
CA GLY A 94 -11.89 -20.84 12.01
C GLY A 94 -10.40 -21.19 11.92
N LYS A 95 -9.69 -20.72 10.88
CA LYS A 95 -8.30 -21.06 10.55
C LYS A 95 -7.38 -19.85 10.42
N ALA A 96 -7.75 -18.70 11.01
CA ALA A 96 -6.91 -17.50 10.93
C ALA A 96 -5.54 -17.70 11.61
N GLU A 97 -5.49 -18.44 12.72
CA GLU A 97 -4.22 -18.72 13.41
C GLU A 97 -3.28 -19.60 12.58
N GLU A 98 -3.83 -20.60 11.89
CA GLU A 98 -3.07 -21.44 10.96
C GLU A 98 -2.55 -20.60 9.78
N LEU A 99 -3.36 -19.64 9.27
CA LEU A 99 -2.91 -18.71 8.23
C LEU A 99 -1.72 -17.89 8.72
N PHE A 100 -1.79 -17.28 9.89
CA PHE A 100 -0.68 -16.50 10.42
C PHE A 100 0.58 -17.35 10.61
N THR A 101 0.44 -18.58 11.06
CA THR A 101 1.55 -19.54 11.18
C THR A 101 2.17 -19.82 9.81
N GLU A 102 1.35 -20.14 8.80
CA GLU A 102 1.82 -20.39 7.44
C GLU A 102 2.51 -19.16 6.82
N LEU A 103 1.97 -17.95 7.04
CA LEU A 103 2.60 -16.71 6.56
C LEU A 103 4.01 -16.56 7.10
N VAL A 104 4.23 -16.81 8.38
CA VAL A 104 5.56 -16.76 9.00
C VAL A 104 6.47 -17.85 8.41
N GLU A 105 5.98 -19.07 8.25
CA GLU A 105 6.75 -20.19 7.72
C GLU A 105 7.21 -19.99 6.27
N ILE A 106 6.40 -19.34 5.44
CA ILE A 106 6.79 -19.01 4.06
C ILE A 106 7.65 -17.74 3.97
N GLY A 107 7.84 -17.01 5.07
CA GLY A 107 8.73 -15.86 5.18
C GLY A 107 8.07 -14.49 5.03
N CYS A 108 6.73 -14.41 5.06
CA CYS A 108 6.02 -13.12 5.15
C CYS A 108 6.30 -12.45 6.49
N ASP A 109 6.36 -11.12 6.49
CA ASP A 109 6.59 -10.31 7.69
C ASP A 109 5.44 -9.35 7.99
N VAL A 110 4.45 -9.27 7.10
CA VAL A 110 3.24 -8.48 7.25
C VAL A 110 2.02 -9.35 7.01
N THR A 111 0.92 -9.07 7.69
CA THR A 111 -0.41 -9.58 7.34
C THR A 111 -1.36 -8.43 7.07
N GLU A 112 -2.21 -8.58 6.05
CA GLU A 112 -3.37 -7.72 5.83
C GLU A 112 -4.59 -8.34 6.46
N ILE A 113 -5.24 -7.60 7.35
CA ILE A 113 -6.51 -7.98 7.98
C ILE A 113 -7.61 -7.12 7.39
N SER A 114 -8.60 -7.72 6.75
CA SER A 114 -9.75 -7.05 6.14
C SER A 114 -11.08 -7.64 6.59
N SER A 115 -12.15 -6.88 6.38
CA SER A 115 -13.54 -7.28 6.58
C SER A 115 -14.40 -6.70 5.45
N GLY A 116 -13.90 -6.79 4.22
CA GLY A 116 -14.49 -6.13 3.05
C GLY A 116 -15.47 -7.01 2.28
N SER A 117 -15.14 -8.28 2.07
CA SER A 117 -15.95 -9.26 1.33
C SER A 117 -16.80 -10.16 2.23
N LEU A 118 -16.21 -10.62 3.35
CA LEU A 118 -16.89 -11.34 4.41
C LEU A 118 -16.89 -10.46 5.66
N ASP A 119 -18.03 -10.43 6.35
CA ASP A 119 -18.17 -9.57 7.52
C ASP A 119 -17.46 -10.21 8.73
N ILE A 120 -16.51 -9.48 9.30
CA ILE A 120 -15.83 -9.83 10.55
C ILE A 120 -16.12 -8.70 11.53
N ASP A 121 -16.64 -9.06 12.71
CA ASP A 121 -16.89 -8.08 13.75
C ASP A 121 -15.63 -7.30 14.14
N SER A 122 -15.77 -6.02 14.40
CA SER A 122 -14.64 -5.13 14.66
C SER A 122 -13.88 -5.43 15.96
N ASP A 123 -14.50 -6.08 16.95
CA ASP A 123 -13.81 -6.57 18.14
C ASP A 123 -13.02 -7.82 17.79
N ARG A 124 -13.57 -8.70 16.94
CA ARG A 124 -12.83 -9.85 16.41
C ARG A 124 -11.62 -9.43 15.57
N VAL A 125 -11.70 -8.35 14.79
CA VAL A 125 -10.53 -7.79 14.09
C VAL A 125 -9.43 -7.40 15.09
N VAL A 126 -9.78 -6.84 16.25
CA VAL A 126 -8.81 -6.52 17.31
C VAL A 126 -8.14 -7.79 17.84
N ASP A 127 -8.89 -8.86 18.11
CA ASP A 127 -8.31 -10.15 18.52
C ASP A 127 -7.35 -10.71 17.46
N LEU A 128 -7.69 -10.57 16.18
CA LEU A 128 -6.83 -11.00 15.06
C LEU A 128 -5.55 -10.17 14.96
N ILE A 129 -5.61 -8.87 15.26
CA ILE A 129 -4.42 -8.00 15.33
C ILE A 129 -3.47 -8.53 16.41
N ASP A 130 -3.97 -8.80 17.61
CA ASP A 130 -3.15 -9.30 18.70
C ASP A 130 -2.55 -10.68 18.38
N CYS A 131 -3.37 -11.60 17.86
CA CYS A 131 -2.92 -12.93 17.46
C CYS A 131 -1.79 -12.87 16.40
N ALA A 132 -1.94 -12.03 15.37
CA ALA A 132 -0.92 -11.88 14.33
C ALA A 132 0.38 -11.30 14.89
N ARG A 133 0.28 -10.32 15.78
CA ARG A 133 1.44 -9.69 16.43
C ARG A 133 2.18 -10.65 17.35
N GLU A 134 1.47 -11.51 18.10
CA GLU A 134 2.07 -12.57 18.91
C GLU A 134 2.89 -13.56 18.09
N LYS A 135 2.52 -13.77 16.82
CA LYS A 135 3.31 -14.58 15.88
C LYS A 135 4.45 -13.80 15.19
N GLY A 136 4.65 -12.52 15.54
CA GLY A 136 5.73 -11.69 15.02
C GLY A 136 5.41 -10.99 13.68
N LEU A 137 4.18 -11.02 13.21
CA LEU A 137 3.75 -10.31 12.02
C LEU A 137 3.47 -8.84 12.35
N ARG A 138 3.87 -7.95 11.45
CA ARG A 138 3.36 -6.58 11.40
C ARG A 138 1.95 -6.61 10.80
N VAL A 139 1.07 -5.75 11.30
CA VAL A 139 -0.35 -5.81 10.90
C VAL A 139 -0.75 -4.53 10.17
N PHE A 140 -1.33 -4.68 9.00
CA PHE A 140 -2.02 -3.63 8.27
C PHE A 140 -3.51 -3.98 8.21
N CYS A 141 -4.37 -3.04 8.62
CA CYS A 141 -5.82 -3.27 8.65
C CYS A 141 -6.52 -2.48 7.54
N GLU A 142 -7.23 -3.18 6.68
CA GLU A 142 -8.08 -2.56 5.67
C GLU A 142 -9.41 -2.10 6.28
N VAL A 143 -9.81 -0.88 5.98
CA VAL A 143 -11.08 -0.29 6.39
C VAL A 143 -11.86 0.11 5.15
N GLY A 144 -13.04 -0.45 5.03
CA GLY A 144 -13.96 -0.25 3.92
C GLY A 144 -14.79 -1.49 3.65
N LYS A 145 -15.87 -1.34 2.89
CA LYS A 145 -16.70 -2.45 2.40
C LYS A 145 -16.60 -2.53 0.89
N LYS A 146 -16.50 -3.75 0.38
CA LYS A 146 -16.42 -4.01 -1.06
C LYS A 146 -17.78 -3.94 -1.76
N MET A 147 -18.88 -3.85 -1.01
CA MET A 147 -20.23 -3.73 -1.53
C MET A 147 -20.75 -2.31 -1.31
N PRO A 148 -21.16 -1.58 -2.36
CA PRO A 148 -21.61 -0.18 -2.25
C PRO A 148 -22.76 0.01 -1.27
N GLU A 149 -23.68 -0.97 -1.19
CA GLU A 149 -24.85 -0.92 -0.31
C GLU A 149 -24.49 -1.06 1.18
N ALA A 150 -23.28 -1.50 1.47
CA ALA A 150 -22.78 -1.67 2.85
C ALA A 150 -21.78 -0.57 3.25
N ASP A 151 -21.68 0.51 2.45
CA ASP A 151 -20.72 1.59 2.73
C ASP A 151 -21.01 2.30 4.05
N PHE A 152 -19.94 2.64 4.75
CA PHE A 152 -19.98 3.35 6.03
C PHE A 152 -20.06 4.87 5.83
N GLY A 153 -20.63 5.58 6.81
CA GLY A 153 -20.40 7.01 6.96
C GLY A 153 -18.94 7.32 7.34
N ALA A 154 -18.49 8.56 7.10
CA ALA A 154 -17.13 9.00 7.41
C ALA A 154 -16.75 8.79 8.88
N GLU A 155 -17.70 9.00 9.81
CA GLU A 155 -17.51 8.77 11.24
C GLU A 155 -17.13 7.31 11.55
N GLU A 156 -17.76 6.35 10.89
CA GLU A 156 -17.47 4.94 11.11
C GLU A 156 -16.11 4.53 10.56
N TYR A 157 -15.72 5.04 9.37
CA TYR A 157 -14.36 4.89 8.87
C TYR A 157 -13.34 5.40 9.88
N ASN A 158 -13.51 6.62 10.35
CA ASN A 158 -12.63 7.25 11.32
C ASN A 158 -12.57 6.46 12.64
N ARG A 159 -13.71 6.00 13.14
CA ARG A 159 -13.80 5.19 14.36
C ARG A 159 -13.04 3.87 14.22
N LEU A 160 -13.23 3.15 13.13
CA LEU A 160 -12.57 1.86 12.88
C LEU A 160 -11.06 2.03 12.70
N MET A 161 -10.62 3.04 11.93
CA MET A 161 -9.20 3.34 11.75
C MET A 161 -8.52 3.61 13.10
N LYS A 162 -9.11 4.47 13.94
CA LYS A 162 -8.60 4.76 15.29
C LYS A 162 -8.58 3.52 16.17
N LYS A 163 -9.63 2.69 16.12
CA LYS A 163 -9.72 1.43 16.86
C LYS A 163 -8.58 0.49 16.52
N TYR A 164 -8.34 0.24 15.23
CA TYR A 164 -7.33 -0.71 14.76
C TYR A 164 -5.91 -0.20 15.00
N LEU A 165 -5.64 1.09 14.79
CA LEU A 165 -4.35 1.70 15.14
C LEU A 165 -4.07 1.60 16.65
N SER A 166 -5.09 1.84 17.49
CA SER A 166 -4.97 1.71 18.95
C SER A 166 -4.75 0.27 19.40
N ALA A 167 -5.27 -0.71 18.67
CA ALA A 167 -5.04 -2.15 18.91
C ALA A 167 -3.64 -2.61 18.45
N GLY A 168 -2.89 -1.79 17.73
CA GLY A 168 -1.51 -2.08 17.34
C GLY A 168 -1.33 -2.42 15.87
N ALA A 169 -2.30 -2.14 15.02
CA ALA A 169 -2.06 -2.10 13.58
C ALA A 169 -1.03 -1.01 13.29
N GLU A 170 -0.02 -1.34 12.48
CA GLU A 170 1.02 -0.37 12.10
C GLU A 170 0.46 0.67 11.14
N LYS A 171 -0.40 0.24 10.22
CA LYS A 171 -1.10 1.10 9.27
C LYS A 171 -2.53 0.64 9.08
N VAL A 172 -3.35 1.58 8.63
CA VAL A 172 -4.67 1.30 8.10
C VAL A 172 -4.67 1.53 6.59
N ILE A 173 -5.40 0.68 5.87
CA ILE A 173 -5.57 0.75 4.43
C ILE A 173 -6.97 1.27 4.14
N LEU A 174 -7.09 2.34 3.36
CA LEU A 174 -8.38 2.80 2.85
C LEU A 174 -8.69 2.07 1.54
N GLU A 175 -9.76 1.30 1.56
CA GLU A 175 -10.23 0.47 0.45
C GLU A 175 -10.67 1.29 -0.76
N ALA A 176 -10.22 0.90 -1.95
CA ALA A 176 -10.67 1.43 -3.25
C ALA A 176 -10.93 0.33 -4.27
N ARG A 177 -10.82 -0.96 -3.91
CA ARG A 177 -10.80 -2.12 -4.81
C ARG A 177 -9.68 -2.04 -5.88
N GLU A 178 -9.53 -3.10 -6.65
CA GLU A 178 -8.69 -3.09 -7.84
C GLU A 178 -9.28 -2.24 -8.99
N SER A 179 -10.60 -2.05 -9.02
CA SER A 179 -11.28 -1.20 -10.01
C SER A 179 -11.14 0.29 -9.73
N GLY A 180 -10.98 0.66 -8.44
CA GLY A 180 -10.84 2.05 -8.02
C GLY A 180 -12.12 2.88 -8.10
N VAL A 181 -13.31 2.30 -8.22
CA VAL A 181 -14.56 3.06 -8.42
C VAL A 181 -15.65 2.64 -7.43
N SER A 182 -16.54 3.57 -7.09
CA SER A 182 -17.77 3.36 -6.29
C SER A 182 -17.55 2.70 -4.93
N VAL A 183 -16.44 2.98 -4.25
CA VAL A 183 -16.14 2.42 -2.92
C VAL A 183 -15.46 3.43 -2.01
N GLY A 184 -15.88 3.45 -0.77
CA GLY A 184 -15.27 4.25 0.27
C GLY A 184 -15.30 5.74 -0.03
N ILE A 185 -14.14 6.32 -0.22
CA ILE A 185 -13.95 7.73 -0.54
C ILE A 185 -13.96 8.04 -2.05
N MET A 186 -14.25 7.06 -2.91
CA MET A 186 -14.28 7.21 -4.37
C MET A 186 -15.71 7.38 -4.88
N ASP A 187 -15.88 8.23 -5.89
CA ASP A 187 -17.15 8.33 -6.64
C ASP A 187 -17.27 7.23 -7.73
N ASP A 188 -18.36 7.27 -8.48
CA ASP A 188 -18.65 6.30 -9.55
C ASP A 188 -17.65 6.36 -10.71
N ASP A 189 -16.94 7.48 -10.87
CA ASP A 189 -15.90 7.67 -11.88
C ASP A 189 -14.49 7.36 -11.30
N GLY A 190 -14.40 6.98 -10.02
CA GLY A 190 -13.16 6.68 -9.33
C GLY A 190 -12.38 7.92 -8.87
N ASN A 191 -13.03 9.09 -8.79
CA ASN A 191 -12.38 10.28 -8.26
C ASN A 191 -12.54 10.34 -6.74
N PRO A 192 -11.45 10.63 -6.00
CA PRO A 192 -11.53 10.79 -4.55
C PRO A 192 -12.36 12.00 -4.14
N GLN A 193 -13.24 11.81 -3.15
CA GLN A 193 -14.10 12.87 -2.58
C GLN A 193 -13.38 13.56 -1.42
N LEU A 194 -12.78 14.72 -1.66
CA LEU A 194 -11.95 15.43 -0.68
C LEU A 194 -12.67 15.75 0.63
N LEU A 195 -13.92 16.22 0.58
CA LEU A 195 -14.69 16.57 1.79
C LEU A 195 -14.88 15.35 2.67
N ARG A 196 -15.33 14.23 2.09
CA ARG A 196 -15.49 12.96 2.82
C ARG A 196 -14.16 12.47 3.40
N MET A 197 -13.06 12.63 2.67
CA MET A 197 -11.73 12.21 3.12
C MET A 197 -11.26 13.00 4.34
N ASN A 198 -11.51 14.31 4.39
CA ASN A 198 -11.15 15.13 5.55
C ASN A 198 -11.83 14.62 6.83
N ASP A 199 -13.11 14.26 6.74
CA ASP A 199 -13.87 13.71 7.88
C ASP A 199 -13.34 12.31 8.28
N VAL A 200 -13.05 11.47 7.29
CA VAL A 200 -12.46 10.13 7.52
C VAL A 200 -11.11 10.21 8.22
N LEU A 201 -10.27 11.18 7.86
CA LEU A 201 -8.91 11.33 8.39
C LEU A 201 -8.82 12.21 9.64
N GLU A 202 -9.93 12.71 10.18
CA GLU A 202 -9.91 13.60 11.33
C GLU A 202 -9.15 13.00 12.52
N GLY A 203 -8.05 13.66 12.93
CA GLY A 203 -7.22 13.23 14.05
C GLY A 203 -6.38 11.97 13.79
N ILE A 204 -6.25 11.55 12.53
CA ILE A 204 -5.39 10.44 12.11
C ILE A 204 -4.15 11.02 11.39
N ASN A 205 -2.96 10.52 11.74
CA ASN A 205 -1.75 10.89 11.03
C ASN A 205 -1.76 10.24 9.62
N PRO A 206 -1.71 11.02 8.52
CA PRO A 206 -1.68 10.47 7.16
C PRO A 206 -0.53 9.49 6.90
N ASP A 207 0.60 9.60 7.61
CA ASP A 207 1.70 8.63 7.50
C ASP A 207 1.31 7.21 7.97
N GLN A 208 0.23 7.07 8.75
CA GLN A 208 -0.32 5.78 9.19
C GLN A 208 -1.37 5.22 8.23
N VAL A 209 -1.73 5.98 7.18
CA VAL A 209 -2.74 5.57 6.21
C VAL A 209 -2.06 5.16 4.91
N LEU A 210 -2.53 4.07 4.32
CA LEU A 210 -2.16 3.62 2.98
C LEU A 210 -3.41 3.73 2.11
N PHE A 211 -3.33 4.53 1.07
CA PHE A 211 -4.44 4.77 0.16
C PHE A 211 -4.38 3.81 -1.02
N GLU A 212 -5.35 2.93 -1.15
CA GLU A 212 -5.47 2.16 -2.37
C GLU A 212 -5.76 3.08 -3.55
N SER A 213 -4.93 3.02 -4.56
CA SER A 213 -4.92 3.94 -5.70
C SER A 213 -4.51 3.22 -6.98
N PRO A 214 -5.32 2.24 -7.43
CA PRO A 214 -5.02 1.48 -8.64
C PRO A 214 -5.03 2.34 -9.91
N LEU A 215 -5.81 3.43 -9.93
CA LEU A 215 -5.91 4.33 -11.09
C LEU A 215 -4.91 5.49 -11.00
N LYS A 216 -4.34 5.89 -12.15
CA LYS A 216 -3.41 7.03 -12.24
C LYS A 216 -4.01 8.32 -11.67
N SER A 217 -5.29 8.60 -11.94
CA SER A 217 -5.99 9.78 -11.42
C SER A 217 -5.97 9.85 -9.89
N GLN A 218 -6.17 8.72 -9.22
CA GLN A 218 -6.11 8.58 -7.77
C GLN A 218 -4.69 8.80 -7.24
N GLN A 219 -3.69 8.22 -7.89
CA GLN A 219 -2.27 8.41 -7.54
C GLN A 219 -1.91 9.89 -7.59
N VAL A 220 -2.27 10.57 -8.68
CA VAL A 220 -2.03 12.02 -8.85
C VAL A 220 -2.75 12.81 -7.76
N PHE A 221 -4.03 12.51 -7.50
CA PHE A 221 -4.81 13.19 -6.47
C PHE A 221 -4.16 13.08 -5.10
N PHE A 222 -3.87 11.86 -4.63
CA PHE A 222 -3.28 11.66 -3.30
C PHE A 222 -1.91 12.31 -3.16
N LEU A 223 -1.07 12.22 -4.20
CA LEU A 223 0.24 12.87 -4.18
C LEU A 223 0.13 14.39 -4.13
N LYS A 224 -0.79 15.01 -4.87
CA LYS A 224 -1.02 16.46 -4.79
C LYS A 224 -1.61 16.88 -3.46
N GLN A 225 -2.51 16.08 -2.88
CA GLN A 225 -3.21 16.41 -1.64
C GLN A 225 -2.29 16.28 -0.41
N PHE A 226 -1.49 15.21 -0.33
CA PHE A 226 -0.70 14.87 0.86
C PHE A 226 0.81 14.90 0.62
N GLY A 227 1.25 15.22 -0.59
CA GLY A 227 2.66 15.32 -0.95
C GLY A 227 3.27 14.01 -1.47
N PRO A 228 4.53 14.08 -1.96
CA PRO A 228 5.19 12.95 -2.62
C PRO A 228 5.47 11.77 -1.69
N GLU A 229 5.48 11.98 -0.38
CA GLU A 229 5.69 10.93 0.65
C GLU A 229 4.37 10.30 1.12
N THR A 230 3.31 10.32 0.32
CA THR A 230 2.05 9.62 0.59
C THR A 230 2.21 8.12 0.38
N ASN A 231 1.63 7.29 1.27
CA ASN A 231 1.63 5.84 1.08
C ASN A 231 0.53 5.45 0.08
N LEU A 232 0.91 4.78 -1.00
CA LEU A 232 -0.01 4.34 -2.06
C LEU A 232 -0.05 2.81 -2.14
N GLY A 233 -1.25 2.27 -2.21
CA GLY A 233 -1.52 0.84 -2.31
C GLY A 233 -2.18 0.42 -3.61
N ASN A 234 -2.30 -0.88 -3.79
CA ASN A 234 -2.86 -1.53 -4.98
C ASN A 234 -2.21 -1.06 -6.29
N ILE A 235 -0.92 -0.71 -6.24
CA ILE A 235 -0.18 -0.36 -7.44
C ILE A 235 0.12 -1.63 -8.23
N HIS A 236 -0.27 -1.65 -9.51
CA HIS A 236 0.12 -2.76 -10.37
C HIS A 236 1.65 -2.83 -10.48
N PRO A 237 2.27 -4.01 -10.39
CA PRO A 237 3.74 -4.12 -10.38
C PRO A 237 4.45 -3.45 -11.56
N THR A 238 3.82 -3.41 -12.75
CA THR A 238 4.35 -2.70 -13.92
C THR A 238 4.24 -1.18 -13.84
N ASP A 239 3.45 -0.65 -12.91
CA ASP A 239 3.21 0.79 -12.77
C ASP A 239 4.11 1.46 -11.74
N VAL A 240 4.95 0.70 -11.02
CA VAL A 240 5.80 1.22 -9.95
C VAL A 240 6.68 2.38 -10.43
N ILE A 241 7.37 2.22 -11.57
CA ILE A 241 8.21 3.29 -12.14
C ILE A 241 7.35 4.50 -12.55
N SER A 242 6.16 4.27 -13.10
CA SER A 242 5.21 5.34 -13.44
C SER A 242 4.79 6.14 -12.19
N VAL A 243 4.49 5.46 -11.08
CA VAL A 243 4.17 6.12 -9.79
C VAL A 243 5.36 6.89 -9.24
N GLU A 244 6.57 6.33 -9.32
CA GLU A 244 7.77 7.03 -8.85
C GLU A 244 8.04 8.28 -9.67
N THR A 245 7.76 8.27 -11.00
CA THR A 245 7.85 9.49 -11.81
C THR A 245 6.86 10.57 -11.38
N LEU A 246 5.64 10.19 -10.94
CA LEU A 246 4.68 11.13 -10.37
C LEU A 246 5.20 11.74 -9.07
N ARG A 247 5.74 10.91 -8.15
CA ARG A 247 6.29 11.36 -6.87
C ARG A 247 7.43 12.36 -7.03
N ARG A 248 8.23 12.21 -8.07
CA ARG A 248 9.39 13.07 -8.34
C ARG A 248 9.10 14.22 -9.29
N GLY A 249 7.84 14.44 -9.69
CA GLY A 249 7.50 15.51 -10.63
C GLY A 249 8.13 15.33 -12.02
N LEU A 250 8.37 14.08 -12.44
CA LEU A 250 8.94 13.78 -13.75
C LEU A 250 7.86 13.56 -14.83
N ARG A 251 6.62 13.92 -14.52
CA ARG A 251 5.48 13.84 -15.44
C ARG A 251 4.68 15.14 -15.40
N GLY A 252 4.05 15.49 -16.54
CA GLY A 252 3.23 16.70 -16.66
C GLY A 252 2.11 16.80 -15.60
N ASP A 253 1.64 15.67 -15.06
CA ASP A 253 0.61 15.65 -14.02
C ASP A 253 1.09 16.29 -12.70
N THR A 254 2.38 16.26 -12.38
CA THR A 254 2.96 16.68 -11.08
C THR A 254 4.23 17.53 -11.19
N ILE A 255 4.67 17.89 -12.39
CA ILE A 255 5.91 18.62 -12.61
C ILE A 255 5.91 19.99 -11.93
N ASP A 256 4.79 20.71 -12.01
CA ASP A 256 4.64 22.03 -11.38
C ASP A 256 4.60 21.93 -9.85
N ASP A 257 4.05 20.84 -9.32
CA ASP A 257 3.89 20.65 -7.88
C ASP A 257 5.20 20.22 -7.19
N PHE A 258 6.03 19.41 -7.86
CA PHE A 258 7.16 18.77 -7.17
C PHE A 258 8.53 19.10 -7.78
N TYR A 259 8.67 19.18 -9.09
CA TYR A 259 9.97 19.40 -9.73
C TYR A 259 10.41 20.85 -9.63
N PHE A 260 9.59 21.80 -10.09
CA PHE A 260 9.95 23.22 -10.11
C PHE A 260 10.05 23.83 -8.72
N VAL A 261 9.27 23.40 -7.76
CA VAL A 261 9.40 23.85 -6.37
C VAL A 261 10.80 23.59 -5.80
N ILE A 262 11.48 22.54 -6.26
CA ILE A 262 12.85 22.20 -5.83
C ILE A 262 13.89 22.87 -6.71
N ALA A 263 13.66 22.96 -8.03
CA ALA A 263 14.55 23.66 -8.95
C ALA A 263 14.72 25.15 -8.54
N ASP A 264 13.64 25.82 -8.17
CA ASP A 264 13.68 27.20 -7.67
C ASP A 264 14.50 27.35 -6.37
N ARG A 265 14.45 26.36 -5.48
CA ARG A 265 15.28 26.34 -4.25
C ARG A 265 16.77 26.17 -4.57
N HIS A 266 17.14 25.41 -5.60
CA HIS A 266 18.53 25.24 -6.02
C HIS A 266 19.07 26.47 -6.78
N LEU A 267 18.28 27.08 -7.67
CA LEU A 267 18.64 28.29 -8.38
C LEU A 267 18.83 29.47 -7.42
N ASN A 268 17.95 29.62 -6.44
CA ASN A 268 18.05 30.67 -5.42
C ASN A 268 19.24 30.50 -4.45
N LYS A 269 19.75 29.23 -4.28
CA LYS A 269 20.98 29.00 -3.50
C LYS A 269 22.25 29.30 -4.29
N GLN A 270 22.24 29.16 -5.62
CA GLN A 270 23.39 29.49 -6.47
C GLN A 270 23.49 30.98 -6.83
N GLY A 271 22.39 31.71 -6.82
CA GLY A 271 22.34 33.14 -7.08
C GLY A 271 22.71 34.05 -5.89
N ARG A 272 23.12 33.47 -4.74
CA ARG A 272 23.57 34.20 -3.53
C ARG A 272 25.06 33.98 -3.21
N LYS A 273 25.87 33.69 -4.24
CA LYS A 273 27.33 33.69 -4.09
C LYS A 273 27.94 34.82 -4.90
#